data_60942ef33c603774076a8a0ce5daa98a
#
_entry.id   60942ef33c603774076a8a0ce5daa98a
#
_cell.length_a   1.000
_cell.length_b   1.000
_cell.length_c   1.000
_cell.angle_alpha   90.00
_cell.angle_beta   90.00
_cell.angle_gamma   90.00
#
_symmetry.space_group_name_H-M   'P 1'
#
loop_
_entity.id
_entity.type
_entity.pdbx_description
1 polymer ?
#
loop_
_entity_poly.entity_id
_entity_poly.type
_entity_poly.pdbx_seq_one_letter_code
_entity_poly.pdbx_strand_id
1 'polypeptide(L)'
;MNALPFVVLAASAAALLTMSGSASAIGLAPDNGSADGSVDWTGSLDNVGADLMNNIGINNTTQAGDPGTNLHAFLDMIAMSEIGPSLLANSDNGYNVVVGGSLFDNGYADHPRIVVRTRWGMSDAAGRYQAMAAVPGQIKTNTWDWISARLGLTDFSPASQDAMATYILQWKGAYNDVLAGNIQSAISKVAGQWASLPGSPYGQSPHDMATVLSWYQSAGGALA
;
A
#
# COMPACT_ATOMS: atom_id res chain seq x y z
N MET A 1 9.45 -8.19 29.59
CA MET A 1 10.15 -8.35 28.30
C MET A 1 9.19 -7.82 27.24
N ASN A 2 9.40 -6.56 26.85
CA ASN A 2 8.50 -5.93 25.85
C ASN A 2 8.94 -6.42 24.48
N ALA A 3 8.10 -7.21 23.85
CA ALA A 3 8.26 -7.52 22.45
C ALA A 3 8.00 -6.20 21.67
N LEU A 4 9.04 -5.63 21.11
CA LEU A 4 8.92 -4.53 20.16
C LEU A 4 8.11 -5.04 18.96
N PRO A 5 7.12 -4.30 18.47
CA PRO A 5 6.41 -4.68 17.27
C PRO A 5 7.42 -4.75 16.12
N PHE A 6 7.42 -5.86 15.43
CA PHE A 6 8.25 -6.06 14.26
C PHE A 6 7.69 -5.23 13.12
N VAL A 7 8.32 -4.11 12.85
CA VAL A 7 8.09 -3.38 11.62
C VAL A 7 8.88 -4.06 10.53
N VAL A 8 8.19 -4.64 9.60
CA VAL A 8 8.73 -5.48 8.55
C VAL A 8 8.86 -4.68 7.27
N LEU A 9 10.05 -4.53 6.76
CA LEU A 9 10.31 -3.38 5.93
C LEU A 9 11.11 -3.53 4.68
N ALA A 10 11.81 -4.60 4.48
CA ALA A 10 12.74 -4.65 3.36
C ALA A 10 12.15 -5.22 2.07
N ALA A 11 10.93 -5.64 2.13
CA ALA A 11 10.42 -6.57 1.13
C ALA A 11 9.73 -5.91 -0.06
N SER A 12 9.15 -4.75 0.11
CA SER A 12 8.59 -3.99 -1.02
C SER A 12 9.66 -3.67 -2.07
N ALA A 13 10.91 -3.61 -1.62
CA ALA A 13 12.08 -3.32 -2.44
C ALA A 13 12.44 -4.45 -3.43
N ALA A 14 12.37 -5.69 -2.99
CA ALA A 14 12.90 -6.80 -3.78
C ALA A 14 12.02 -7.16 -4.98
N ALA A 15 10.71 -6.96 -4.86
CA ALA A 15 9.79 -7.23 -5.97
C ALA A 15 9.97 -6.27 -7.15
N LEU A 16 10.50 -5.05 -6.91
CA LEU A 16 10.82 -4.10 -7.97
C LEU A 16 12.21 -4.32 -8.59
N LEU A 17 13.15 -4.92 -7.86
CA LEU A 17 14.51 -5.14 -8.36
C LEU A 17 14.59 -6.15 -9.52
N THR A 18 13.63 -7.04 -9.64
CA THR A 18 13.57 -7.98 -10.78
C THR A 18 13.06 -7.33 -12.07
N MET A 19 12.56 -6.09 -12.00
CA MET A 19 12.08 -5.34 -13.15
C MET A 19 13.04 -4.25 -13.64
N SER A 20 14.20 -4.06 -12.99
CA SER A 20 15.20 -3.07 -13.40
C SER A 20 16.18 -3.57 -14.47
N GLY A 21 15.79 -4.56 -15.24
CA GLY A 21 16.43 -4.91 -16.49
C GLY A 21 15.96 -3.97 -17.59
N SER A 22 16.78 -2.96 -17.89
CA SER A 22 16.60 -1.98 -18.96
C SER A 22 15.39 -1.06 -18.80
N ALA A 23 15.67 0.21 -18.64
CA ALA A 23 14.74 1.29 -18.91
C ALA A 23 14.45 1.41 -20.43
N SER A 24 14.16 0.31 -21.05
CA SER A 24 13.37 0.31 -22.26
C SER A 24 11.94 0.32 -21.79
N ALA A 25 11.27 1.44 -22.03
CA ALA A 25 9.85 1.57 -21.95
C ALA A 25 9.16 0.21 -21.83
N ILE A 26 8.72 -0.14 -20.63
CA ILE A 26 7.52 -0.92 -20.59
C ILE A 26 6.47 0.07 -21.08
N GLY A 27 6.47 0.21 -22.40
CA GLY A 27 5.29 0.58 -23.09
C GLY A 27 4.28 -0.46 -22.62
N LEU A 28 3.36 -0.04 -21.81
CA LEU A 28 2.03 -0.59 -21.87
C LEU A 28 1.58 -0.25 -23.29
N ALA A 29 2.05 -1.03 -24.27
CA ALA A 29 1.42 -1.06 -25.55
C ALA A 29 -0.01 -1.51 -25.28
N PRO A 30 -1.00 -0.76 -25.73
CA PRO A 30 -2.35 -1.25 -25.73
C PRO A 30 -2.34 -2.52 -26.58
N ASP A 31 -2.59 -3.65 -25.98
CA ASP A 31 -2.90 -4.84 -26.73
C ASP A 31 -4.25 -4.59 -27.37
N ASN A 32 -4.23 -4.37 -28.68
CA ASN A 32 -5.42 -4.25 -29.48
C ASN A 32 -6.02 -5.62 -29.67
N GLY A 33 -7.05 -5.92 -28.91
CA GLY A 33 -8.04 -6.88 -29.30
C GLY A 33 -7.97 -8.23 -28.62
N SER A 34 -8.64 -8.32 -27.52
CA SER A 34 -9.37 -9.53 -27.16
C SER A 34 -10.65 -9.13 -26.43
N ALA A 35 -11.76 -9.70 -26.88
CA ALA A 35 -13.10 -9.46 -26.36
C ALA A 35 -13.29 -10.20 -25.02
N ASP A 36 -12.60 -9.75 -23.96
CA ASP A 36 -12.68 -10.36 -22.63
C ASP A 36 -13.03 -9.37 -21.50
N GLY A 37 -13.63 -8.24 -21.83
CA GLY A 37 -14.05 -7.27 -20.80
C GLY A 37 -12.90 -6.47 -20.19
N SER A 38 -11.75 -6.35 -20.87
CA SER A 38 -10.68 -5.45 -20.46
C SER A 38 -11.15 -4.01 -20.61
N VAL A 39 -11.13 -3.27 -19.50
CA VAL A 39 -11.46 -1.86 -19.47
C VAL A 39 -10.39 -1.10 -20.25
N ASP A 40 -10.83 -0.34 -21.25
CA ASP A 40 -9.96 0.57 -22.00
C ASP A 40 -9.40 1.67 -21.09
N TRP A 41 -8.14 1.57 -20.74
CA TRP A 41 -7.44 2.48 -19.84
C TRP A 41 -6.87 3.73 -20.53
N THR A 42 -7.00 3.85 -21.86
CA THR A 42 -6.38 4.94 -22.62
C THR A 42 -7.18 6.24 -22.58
N GLY A 43 -8.43 6.23 -22.18
CA GLY A 43 -9.33 7.39 -22.18
C GLY A 43 -9.62 8.03 -20.82
N SER A 44 -9.14 7.46 -19.71
CA SER A 44 -9.64 7.82 -18.38
C SER A 44 -8.59 8.18 -17.34
N LEU A 45 -7.32 8.31 -17.70
CA LEU A 45 -6.26 8.57 -16.71
C LEU A 45 -6.33 9.98 -16.11
N ASP A 46 -6.94 10.92 -16.81
CA ASP A 46 -7.11 12.30 -16.31
C ASP A 46 -8.21 12.38 -15.21
N ASN A 47 -9.07 11.38 -15.12
CA ASN A 47 -10.14 11.32 -14.12
C ASN A 47 -9.86 10.33 -12.98
N VAL A 48 -8.91 9.40 -13.13
CA VAL A 48 -8.62 8.38 -12.09
C VAL A 48 -8.17 9.02 -10.78
N GLY A 49 -7.39 10.08 -10.85
CA GLY A 49 -6.99 10.85 -9.65
C GLY A 49 -8.18 11.54 -8.99
N ALA A 50 -9.06 12.15 -9.78
CA ALA A 50 -10.24 12.84 -9.28
C ALA A 50 -11.31 11.86 -8.78
N ASP A 51 -11.52 10.75 -9.48
CA ASP A 51 -12.45 9.70 -9.06
C ASP A 51 -11.94 8.94 -7.84
N LEU A 52 -10.61 8.73 -7.71
CA LEU A 52 -10.02 8.21 -6.49
C LEU A 52 -10.25 9.16 -5.31
N MET A 53 -9.98 10.44 -5.49
CA MET A 53 -10.15 11.46 -4.44
C MET A 53 -11.63 11.65 -4.08
N ASN A 54 -12.54 11.56 -5.02
CA ASN A 54 -13.99 11.64 -4.76
C ASN A 54 -14.54 10.37 -4.10
N ASN A 55 -13.95 9.21 -4.36
CA ASN A 55 -14.40 7.94 -3.79
C ASN A 55 -13.78 7.66 -2.40
N ILE A 56 -12.70 8.33 -2.03
CA ILE A 56 -12.13 8.39 -0.67
C ILE A 56 -12.91 9.40 0.19
N GLY A 57 -13.76 10.22 -0.42
CA GLY A 57 -14.61 11.23 0.24
C GLY A 57 -15.63 10.62 1.18
N ILE A 58 -15.29 10.66 2.42
CA ILE A 58 -15.98 10.33 3.65
C ILE A 58 -17.44 10.80 3.63
N ASN A 59 -18.33 9.97 3.18
CA ASN A 59 -19.73 10.02 3.60
C ASN A 59 -19.95 8.91 4.61
N ASN A 60 -20.02 9.30 5.85
CA ASN A 60 -20.02 8.51 7.08
C ASN A 60 -21.31 7.68 7.29
N THR A 61 -21.82 7.02 6.24
CA THR A 61 -22.99 6.13 6.30
C THR A 61 -22.81 4.86 5.46
N THR A 62 -21.59 4.39 5.27
CA THR A 62 -21.34 3.15 4.53
C THR A 62 -21.73 1.94 5.39
N GLN A 63 -22.65 1.13 4.87
CA GLN A 63 -23.07 -0.12 5.48
C GLN A 63 -21.97 -1.17 5.27
N ALA A 64 -21.79 -2.08 6.24
CA ALA A 64 -20.85 -3.21 6.09
C ALA A 64 -21.16 -3.97 4.78
N GLY A 65 -20.11 -4.21 3.97
CA GLY A 65 -20.25 -4.86 2.66
C GLY A 65 -20.44 -3.91 1.48
N ASP A 66 -20.57 -2.60 1.71
CA ASP A 66 -20.44 -1.61 0.65
C ASP A 66 -19.00 -1.65 0.08
N PRO A 67 -18.81 -1.60 -1.26
CA PRO A 67 -17.48 -1.57 -1.86
C PRO A 67 -16.53 -0.53 -1.27
N GLY A 68 -17.02 0.67 -0.94
CA GLY A 68 -16.22 1.69 -0.28
C GLY A 68 -15.79 1.30 1.13
N THR A 69 -16.65 0.67 1.91
CA THR A 69 -16.33 0.14 3.23
C THR A 69 -15.30 -0.99 3.14
N ASN A 70 -15.44 -1.90 2.17
CA ASN A 70 -14.48 -2.98 1.94
C ASN A 70 -13.09 -2.45 1.60
N LEU A 71 -13.00 -1.39 0.77
CA LEU A 71 -11.72 -0.76 0.46
C LEU A 71 -11.06 -0.17 1.71
N HIS A 72 -11.80 0.64 2.48
CA HIS A 72 -11.26 1.23 3.71
C HIS A 72 -10.81 0.16 4.71
N ALA A 73 -11.64 -0.85 4.94
CA ALA A 73 -11.31 -1.95 5.84
C ALA A 73 -10.05 -2.72 5.38
N PHE A 74 -9.84 -2.86 4.07
CA PHE A 74 -8.64 -3.49 3.53
C PHE A 74 -7.39 -2.62 3.75
N LEU A 75 -7.49 -1.31 3.56
CA LEU A 75 -6.41 -0.37 3.82
C LEU A 75 -6.08 -0.32 5.33
N ASP A 76 -7.07 -0.34 6.20
CA ASP A 76 -6.89 -0.44 7.65
C ASP A 76 -6.22 -1.75 8.06
N MET A 77 -6.60 -2.87 7.46
CA MET A 77 -5.97 -4.16 7.66
C MET A 77 -4.48 -4.13 7.26
N ILE A 78 -4.13 -3.51 6.12
CA ILE A 78 -2.73 -3.35 5.72
C ILE A 78 -1.97 -2.52 6.76
N ALA A 79 -2.52 -1.39 7.19
CA ALA A 79 -1.90 -0.54 8.20
C ALA A 79 -1.70 -1.26 9.53
N MET A 80 -2.69 -2.04 9.97
CA MET A 80 -2.60 -2.89 11.16
C MET A 80 -1.49 -3.94 11.02
N SER A 81 -1.36 -4.52 9.84
CA SER A 81 -0.33 -5.53 9.53
C SER A 81 1.09 -4.94 9.51
N GLU A 82 1.28 -3.76 8.93
CA GLU A 82 2.59 -3.12 8.76
C GLU A 82 3.07 -2.38 10.01
N ILE A 83 2.18 -1.70 10.72
CA ILE A 83 2.51 -0.79 11.81
C ILE A 83 2.12 -1.36 13.17
N GLY A 84 1.01 -2.03 13.25
CA GLY A 84 0.45 -2.59 14.46
C GLY A 84 -0.35 -1.57 15.30
N PRO A 85 -1.21 -2.08 16.21
CA PRO A 85 -2.22 -1.27 16.90
C PRO A 85 -1.61 -0.17 17.80
N SER A 86 -0.48 -0.45 18.43
CA SER A 86 0.15 0.50 19.34
C SER A 86 0.65 1.74 18.63
N LEU A 87 1.33 1.59 17.49
CA LEU A 87 1.84 2.72 16.72
C LEU A 87 0.71 3.47 16.01
N LEU A 88 -0.31 2.76 15.50
CA LEU A 88 -1.49 3.41 14.94
C LEU A 88 -2.16 4.34 15.96
N ALA A 89 -2.33 3.87 17.22
CA ALA A 89 -2.96 4.65 18.28
C ALA A 89 -2.10 5.81 18.81
N ASN A 90 -0.78 5.73 18.68
CA ASN A 90 0.16 6.71 19.24
C ASN A 90 0.85 7.57 18.15
N SER A 91 0.27 7.64 16.97
CA SER A 91 0.74 8.46 15.86
C SER A 91 -0.46 9.12 15.18
N ASP A 92 -0.24 9.80 14.07
CA ASP A 92 -1.33 10.25 13.20
C ASP A 92 -1.87 9.06 12.40
N ASN A 93 -2.56 8.13 13.08
CA ASN A 93 -3.13 6.91 12.53
C ASN A 93 -2.15 6.15 11.58
N GLY A 94 -0.86 6.20 11.88
CA GLY A 94 0.20 5.57 11.11
C GLY A 94 0.78 6.42 9.98
N TYR A 95 0.13 7.50 9.59
CA TYR A 95 0.56 8.29 8.43
C TYR A 95 1.93 8.95 8.60
N ASN A 96 2.34 9.25 9.82
CA ASN A 96 3.65 9.84 10.12
C ASN A 96 4.65 8.88 10.77
N VAL A 97 4.46 7.57 10.65
CA VAL A 97 5.37 6.56 11.20
C VAL A 97 6.53 6.28 10.25
N VAL A 98 7.76 6.30 10.77
CA VAL A 98 8.96 5.81 10.08
C VAL A 98 9.25 4.38 10.52
N VAL A 99 9.87 3.62 9.68
CA VAL A 99 10.39 2.28 10.02
C VAL A 99 11.15 2.29 11.33
N GLY A 100 10.87 1.30 12.17
CA GLY A 100 11.42 1.25 13.52
C GLY A 100 10.59 2.00 14.56
N GLY A 101 9.49 2.67 14.16
CA GLY A 101 8.47 3.21 15.06
C GLY A 101 8.72 4.64 15.51
N SER A 102 9.70 5.36 14.95
CA SER A 102 9.80 6.82 15.15
C SER A 102 8.77 7.57 14.31
N LEU A 103 8.46 8.79 14.71
CA LEU A 103 7.54 9.66 13.97
C LEU A 103 8.32 10.74 13.24
N PHE A 104 7.84 11.13 12.05
CA PHE A 104 8.35 12.30 11.36
C PHE A 104 7.39 13.48 11.49
N ASP A 105 7.93 14.67 11.36
CA ASP A 105 7.21 15.94 11.43
C ASP A 105 7.77 16.90 10.38
N ASN A 106 7.37 16.68 9.12
CA ASN A 106 7.74 17.53 7.98
C ASN A 106 6.49 18.17 7.32
N GLY A 107 5.34 18.11 7.98
CA GLY A 107 4.07 18.61 7.47
C GLY A 107 3.57 17.84 6.25
N TYR A 108 4.04 16.61 6.04
CA TYR A 108 3.71 15.79 4.87
C TYR A 108 4.09 16.41 3.51
N ALA A 109 5.03 17.34 3.48
CA ALA A 109 5.41 18.01 2.23
C ALA A 109 6.01 17.04 1.18
N ASP A 110 6.68 15.99 1.62
CA ASP A 110 7.19 14.87 0.82
C ASP A 110 7.45 13.67 1.74
N HIS A 111 7.75 12.51 1.15
CA HIS A 111 8.25 11.34 1.86
C HIS A 111 9.49 11.72 2.69
N PRO A 112 9.57 11.35 3.99
CA PRO A 112 10.61 11.87 4.89
C PRO A 112 12.03 11.41 4.54
N ARG A 113 12.19 10.33 3.78
CA ARG A 113 13.48 9.74 3.34
C ARG A 113 14.47 9.52 4.49
N ILE A 114 13.94 9.21 5.68
CA ILE A 114 14.74 8.92 6.88
C ILE A 114 15.22 7.48 6.81
N VAL A 115 16.52 7.30 6.57
CA VAL A 115 17.11 5.97 6.42
C VAL A 115 17.45 5.39 7.79
N VAL A 116 16.89 4.23 8.08
CA VAL A 116 17.08 3.48 9.33
C VAL A 116 17.75 2.14 9.03
N ARG A 117 18.71 1.76 9.86
CA ARG A 117 19.29 0.42 9.81
C ARG A 117 18.38 -0.56 10.54
N THR A 118 17.83 -1.50 9.81
CA THR A 118 17.04 -2.61 10.35
C THR A 118 17.89 -3.88 10.40
N ARG A 119 17.37 -4.95 10.99
CA ARG A 119 18.01 -6.28 10.93
C ARG A 119 18.05 -6.86 9.51
N TRP A 120 17.22 -6.32 8.60
CA TRP A 120 17.10 -6.77 7.22
C TRP A 120 17.86 -5.88 6.22
N GLY A 121 18.53 -4.84 6.71
CA GLY A 121 19.26 -3.88 5.89
C GLY A 121 18.83 -2.43 6.14
N MET A 122 19.20 -1.56 5.23
CA MET A 122 18.81 -0.16 5.29
C MET A 122 17.41 0.00 4.71
N SER A 123 16.59 0.81 5.36
CA SER A 123 15.22 1.12 4.90
C SER A 123 14.86 2.54 5.27
N ASP A 124 14.09 3.19 4.43
CA ASP A 124 13.50 4.52 4.67
C ASP A 124 11.97 4.47 4.65
N ALA A 125 11.40 3.27 4.75
CA ALA A 125 9.96 3.14 4.64
C ALA A 125 9.23 3.99 5.68
N ALA A 126 8.18 4.63 5.24
CA ALA A 126 7.42 5.57 6.03
C ALA A 126 5.94 5.58 5.65
N GLY A 127 5.16 6.21 6.51
CA GLY A 127 3.73 6.34 6.36
C GLY A 127 2.94 5.11 6.75
N ARG A 128 1.64 5.21 6.63
CA ARG A 128 0.66 4.21 7.03
C ARG A 128 0.87 2.85 6.34
N TYR A 129 1.38 2.86 5.12
CA TYR A 129 1.59 1.67 4.29
C TYR A 129 3.07 1.37 4.07
N GLN A 130 3.95 1.99 4.85
CA GLN A 130 5.39 1.77 4.86
C GLN A 130 6.02 1.81 3.45
N ALA A 131 5.67 2.85 2.69
CA ALA A 131 6.25 3.09 1.37
C ALA A 131 7.74 3.44 1.48
N MET A 132 8.51 3.05 0.46
CA MET A 132 9.92 3.42 0.34
C MET A 132 10.11 4.43 -0.80
N ALA A 133 11.06 5.34 -0.64
CA ALA A 133 11.49 6.30 -1.63
C ALA A 133 12.98 6.13 -1.94
N ALA A 134 13.42 6.60 -3.11
CA ALA A 134 14.83 6.54 -3.46
C ALA A 134 15.65 7.52 -2.60
N VAL A 135 16.74 7.01 -2.01
CA VAL A 135 17.74 7.84 -1.32
C VAL A 135 19.09 7.59 -1.99
N PRO A 136 19.67 8.58 -2.68
CA PRO A 136 20.89 8.41 -3.45
C PRO A 136 22.02 7.77 -2.62
N GLY A 137 22.62 6.72 -3.17
CA GLY A 137 23.70 5.98 -2.53
C GLY A 137 23.29 5.04 -1.37
N GLN A 138 22.02 5.07 -0.93
CA GLN A 138 21.54 4.28 0.21
C GLN A 138 20.36 3.38 -0.14
N ILE A 139 19.28 3.94 -0.67
CA ILE A 139 18.04 3.22 -1.01
C ILE A 139 17.78 3.32 -2.51
N LYS A 140 17.65 2.18 -3.17
CA LYS A 140 17.33 2.11 -4.61
C LYS A 140 15.83 1.95 -4.88
N THR A 141 15.10 1.47 -3.90
CA THR A 141 13.63 1.32 -4.01
C THR A 141 13.00 2.69 -4.08
N ASN A 142 12.01 2.82 -4.94
CA ASN A 142 11.39 4.09 -5.26
C ASN A 142 9.87 3.97 -5.43
N THR A 143 9.24 3.15 -4.61
CA THR A 143 7.79 2.89 -4.71
C THR A 143 7.00 4.19 -4.65
N TRP A 144 7.30 5.04 -3.67
CA TRP A 144 6.69 6.36 -3.55
C TRP A 144 6.96 7.21 -4.80
N ASP A 145 8.22 7.33 -5.20
CA ASP A 145 8.61 8.27 -6.27
C ASP A 145 7.93 7.97 -7.61
N TRP A 146 7.86 6.70 -8.02
CA TRP A 146 7.25 6.38 -9.30
C TRP A 146 5.73 6.41 -9.27
N ILE A 147 5.09 6.04 -8.13
CA ILE A 147 3.63 6.09 -8.01
C ILE A 147 3.17 7.54 -7.87
N SER A 148 3.82 8.35 -7.04
CA SER A 148 3.48 9.76 -6.90
C SER A 148 3.60 10.51 -8.23
N ALA A 149 4.68 10.27 -8.98
CA ALA A 149 4.83 10.82 -10.32
C ALA A 149 3.74 10.35 -11.29
N ARG A 150 3.34 9.08 -11.21
CA ARG A 150 2.29 8.53 -12.06
C ARG A 150 0.91 9.09 -11.76
N LEU A 151 0.62 9.34 -10.49
CA LEU A 151 -0.68 9.86 -10.03
C LEU A 151 -0.72 11.39 -9.93
N GLY A 152 0.41 12.08 -10.15
CA GLY A 152 0.50 13.52 -9.98
C GLY A 152 0.39 13.97 -8.52
N LEU A 153 0.78 13.12 -7.55
CA LEU A 153 0.75 13.46 -6.13
C LEU A 153 1.91 14.41 -5.82
N THR A 154 1.62 15.50 -5.13
CA THR A 154 2.59 16.57 -4.85
C THR A 154 3.05 16.62 -3.39
N ASP A 155 2.48 15.77 -2.53
CA ASP A 155 2.77 15.70 -1.11
C ASP A 155 2.65 14.26 -0.60
N PHE A 156 3.08 14.01 0.64
CA PHE A 156 2.97 12.70 1.30
C PHE A 156 1.81 12.67 2.31
N SER A 157 0.77 13.47 2.10
CA SER A 157 -0.41 13.56 2.96
C SER A 157 -1.12 12.21 3.14
N PRO A 158 -1.96 12.05 4.17
CA PRO A 158 -2.82 10.88 4.33
C PRO A 158 -3.55 10.50 3.04
N ALA A 159 -4.16 11.46 2.35
CA ALA A 159 -4.87 11.23 1.10
C ALA A 159 -3.94 10.70 -0.01
N SER A 160 -2.74 11.24 -0.14
CA SER A 160 -1.75 10.79 -1.12
C SER A 160 -1.24 9.38 -0.81
N GLN A 161 -1.07 9.05 0.46
CA GLN A 161 -0.69 7.69 0.89
C GLN A 161 -1.80 6.67 0.59
N ASP A 162 -3.06 7.02 0.85
CA ASP A 162 -4.22 6.16 0.54
C ASP A 162 -4.39 5.97 -0.97
N ALA A 163 -4.20 7.04 -1.75
CA ALA A 163 -4.21 6.97 -3.21
C ALA A 163 -3.11 6.05 -3.74
N MET A 164 -1.89 6.14 -3.19
CA MET A 164 -0.77 5.25 -3.53
C MET A 164 -1.12 3.78 -3.23
N ALA A 165 -1.62 3.49 -2.03
CA ALA A 165 -1.97 2.12 -1.62
C ALA A 165 -3.10 1.56 -2.50
N THR A 166 -4.12 2.36 -2.79
CA THR A 166 -5.21 1.99 -3.69
C THR A 166 -4.71 1.72 -5.11
N TYR A 167 -3.77 2.54 -5.62
CA TYR A 167 -3.14 2.30 -6.92
C TYR A 167 -2.37 0.97 -6.94
N ILE A 168 -1.69 0.60 -5.86
CA ILE A 168 -1.02 -0.70 -5.75
C ILE A 168 -2.04 -1.84 -5.88
N LEU A 169 -3.22 -1.74 -5.25
CA LEU A 169 -4.28 -2.73 -5.39
C LEU A 169 -4.73 -2.88 -6.86
N GLN A 170 -4.91 -1.76 -7.56
CA GLN A 170 -5.26 -1.75 -8.99
C GLN A 170 -4.17 -2.38 -9.84
N TRP A 171 -2.93 -1.94 -9.67
CA TRP A 171 -1.77 -2.44 -10.40
C TRP A 171 -1.55 -3.94 -10.22
N LYS A 172 -1.80 -4.47 -9.01
CA LYS A 172 -1.70 -5.90 -8.70
C LYS A 172 -2.95 -6.70 -9.07
N GLY A 173 -3.98 -6.06 -9.59
CA GLY A 173 -5.25 -6.71 -9.93
C GLY A 173 -6.05 -7.20 -8.72
N ALA A 174 -5.81 -6.61 -7.54
CA ALA A 174 -6.50 -6.96 -6.30
C ALA A 174 -7.72 -6.09 -6.02
N TYR A 175 -7.82 -4.92 -6.67
CA TYR A 175 -8.82 -3.90 -6.35
C TYR A 175 -10.26 -4.43 -6.41
N ASN A 176 -10.63 -5.09 -7.50
CA ASN A 176 -11.98 -5.64 -7.67
C ASN A 176 -12.28 -6.77 -6.67
N ASP A 177 -11.28 -7.56 -6.28
CA ASP A 177 -11.45 -8.57 -5.23
C ASP A 177 -11.75 -7.91 -3.89
N VAL A 178 -11.06 -6.81 -3.57
CA VAL A 178 -11.33 -6.04 -2.35
C VAL A 178 -12.75 -5.51 -2.34
N LEU A 179 -13.18 -4.85 -3.42
CA LEU A 179 -14.55 -4.31 -3.52
C LEU A 179 -15.62 -5.40 -3.37
N ALA A 180 -15.35 -6.59 -3.90
CA ALA A 180 -16.27 -7.73 -3.85
C ALA A 180 -16.19 -8.54 -2.53
N GLY A 181 -15.28 -8.21 -1.60
CA GLY A 181 -15.10 -8.98 -0.37
C GLY A 181 -14.30 -10.29 -0.54
N ASN A 182 -13.69 -10.53 -1.70
CA ASN A 182 -12.84 -11.68 -1.99
C ASN A 182 -11.42 -11.50 -1.39
N ILE A 183 -11.34 -11.29 -0.09
CA ILE A 183 -10.16 -10.75 0.60
C ILE A 183 -8.97 -11.70 0.55
N GLN A 184 -9.16 -13.01 0.63
CA GLN A 184 -8.04 -13.97 0.52
C GLN A 184 -7.38 -13.91 -0.87
N SER A 185 -8.18 -13.75 -1.92
CA SER A 185 -7.67 -13.55 -3.28
C SER A 185 -6.88 -12.23 -3.38
N ALA A 186 -7.45 -11.14 -2.86
CA ALA A 186 -6.79 -9.85 -2.82
C ALA A 186 -5.43 -9.91 -2.10
N ILE A 187 -5.38 -10.48 -0.89
CA ILE A 187 -4.15 -10.66 -0.11
C ILE A 187 -3.11 -11.44 -0.91
N SER A 188 -3.49 -12.54 -1.54
CA SER A 188 -2.57 -13.36 -2.34
C SER A 188 -1.92 -12.58 -3.48
N LYS A 189 -2.65 -11.66 -4.11
CA LYS A 189 -2.16 -10.81 -5.20
C LYS A 189 -1.19 -9.73 -4.73
N VAL A 190 -1.33 -9.25 -3.50
CA VAL A 190 -0.51 -8.16 -2.95
C VAL A 190 0.52 -8.60 -1.92
N ALA A 191 0.59 -9.88 -1.56
CA ALA A 191 1.53 -10.41 -0.56
C ALA A 191 3.01 -10.12 -0.91
N GLY A 192 3.34 -9.97 -2.19
CA GLY A 192 4.66 -9.53 -2.64
C GLY A 192 4.91 -8.02 -2.51
N GLN A 193 3.91 -7.25 -2.07
CA GLN A 193 4.03 -5.80 -1.89
C GLN A 193 4.21 -5.45 -0.41
N TRP A 194 3.52 -6.14 0.47
CA TRP A 194 3.58 -5.96 1.93
C TRP A 194 4.04 -7.25 2.60
N ALA A 195 5.21 -7.19 3.20
CA ALA A 195 5.89 -8.39 3.73
C ALA A 195 5.24 -8.95 5.00
N SER A 196 4.42 -8.18 5.66
CA SER A 196 3.64 -8.58 6.82
C SER A 196 2.41 -9.43 6.47
N LEU A 197 1.99 -9.44 5.19
CA LEU A 197 0.81 -10.18 4.75
C LEU A 197 1.07 -11.68 4.58
N PRO A 198 0.03 -12.51 4.79
CA PRO A 198 0.11 -13.96 4.54
C PRO A 198 0.55 -14.27 3.11
N GLY A 199 1.45 -15.25 2.97
CA GLY A 199 1.98 -15.65 1.66
C GLY A 199 3.09 -14.76 1.13
N SER A 200 3.56 -13.78 1.91
CA SER A 200 4.72 -12.97 1.56
C SER A 200 5.95 -13.85 1.30
N PRO A 201 6.67 -13.63 0.18
CA PRO A 201 7.83 -14.45 -0.20
C PRO A 201 9.09 -14.13 0.61
N TYR A 202 9.05 -13.18 1.53
CA TYR A 202 10.25 -12.59 2.14
C TYR A 202 10.72 -13.23 3.44
N GLY A 203 9.99 -14.21 3.97
CA GLY A 203 10.40 -14.96 5.17
C GLY A 203 10.49 -14.12 6.45
N GLN A 204 9.78 -13.02 6.52
CA GLN A 204 9.86 -12.04 7.60
C GLN A 204 8.77 -12.22 8.67
N SER A 205 8.29 -13.43 8.88
CA SER A 205 7.24 -13.74 9.87
C SER A 205 5.93 -12.99 9.58
N PRO A 206 5.31 -13.24 8.43
CA PRO A 206 4.01 -12.63 8.09
C PRO A 206 2.95 -13.06 9.12
N HIS A 207 1.92 -12.24 9.24
CA HIS A 207 0.73 -12.62 10.00
C HIS A 207 0.02 -13.81 9.32
N ASP A 208 -0.72 -14.60 10.10
CA ASP A 208 -1.57 -15.64 9.53
C ASP A 208 -2.85 -15.06 8.92
N MET A 209 -3.47 -15.82 8.02
CA MET A 209 -4.66 -15.38 7.28
C MET A 209 -5.84 -15.07 8.22
N ALA A 210 -6.04 -15.86 9.29
CA ALA A 210 -7.15 -15.65 10.21
C ALA A 210 -7.00 -14.32 10.97
N THR A 211 -5.78 -13.96 11.35
CA THR A 211 -5.48 -12.70 12.01
C THR A 211 -5.80 -11.50 11.10
N VAL A 212 -5.33 -11.50 9.87
CA VAL A 212 -5.57 -10.35 8.96
C VAL A 212 -7.03 -10.22 8.55
N LEU A 213 -7.74 -11.36 8.37
CA LEU A 213 -9.18 -11.33 8.11
C LEU A 213 -9.97 -10.80 9.32
N SER A 214 -9.54 -11.12 10.55
CA SER A 214 -10.14 -10.55 11.77
C SER A 214 -9.99 -9.04 11.83
N TRP A 215 -8.83 -8.50 11.46
CA TRP A 215 -8.62 -7.05 11.41
C TRP A 215 -9.49 -6.40 10.33
N TYR A 216 -9.57 -7.00 9.14
CA TYR A 216 -10.43 -6.53 8.07
C TYR A 216 -11.90 -6.44 8.50
N GLN A 217 -12.42 -7.50 9.12
CA GLN A 217 -13.81 -7.54 9.61
C GLN A 217 -14.03 -6.53 10.77
N SER A 218 -13.05 -6.39 11.67
CA SER A 218 -13.11 -5.41 12.76
C SER A 218 -13.13 -3.97 12.26
N ALA A 219 -12.57 -3.72 11.09
CA ALA A 219 -12.61 -2.42 10.39
C ALA A 219 -13.91 -2.22 9.58
N GLY A 220 -14.88 -3.14 9.67
CA GLY A 220 -16.17 -3.03 9.00
C GLY A 220 -16.26 -3.72 7.65
N GLY A 221 -15.21 -4.40 7.21
CA GLY A 221 -15.22 -5.15 5.96
C GLY A 221 -16.09 -6.40 6.00
N ALA A 222 -16.75 -6.70 4.89
CA ALA A 222 -17.54 -7.91 4.71
C ALA A 222 -16.85 -8.90 3.77
N LEU A 223 -16.84 -10.17 4.14
CA LEU A 223 -16.35 -11.25 3.28
C LEU A 223 -17.48 -11.69 2.31
N ALA A 224 -17.08 -11.98 1.06
CA ALA A 224 -17.99 -12.58 0.06
C ALA A 224 -18.30 -14.04 0.38
#